data_7182e186befa59eaf5910de0a61a0d3f
#
_entry.id   7182e186befa59eaf5910de0a61a0d3f
#
_cell.length_a   1.000
_cell.length_b   1.000
_cell.length_c   1.000
_cell.angle_alpha   90.00
_cell.angle_beta   90.00
_cell.angle_gamma   90.00
#
_symmetry.space_group_name_H-M   'P 1'
#
loop_
_entity.id
_entity.type
_entity.pdbx_description
1 polymer ?
#
loop_
_entity_poly.entity_id
_entity_poly.type
_entity_poly.pdbx_seq_one_letter_code
_entity_poly.pdbx_strand_id
1 'polypeptide(L)'
;MEEFIIYALKIIIASGIFAIVYRFFLPGEINFSLRRIYLMSSVLLSIFIPFISLDLSLLMPAQNNQFQGLMLDEITIYSNGFREIREASSLPLSSILKYLYLLIMFLLLLRIAFQFIQILLKARKIQPEKKEGYVLYRLPFKNVSFSFFNFIFIGKTDEEDLNKILAHEKVHVNQLHSLDIMIIEIISCIFWFNPVFWWYRKELKNVHEYLADEG
;
A
#
# COMPACT_ATOMS: atom_id res chain seq x y z
N MET A 1 -4.86 14.34 16.34
CA MET A 1 -5.36 14.43 14.95
C MET A 1 -4.42 15.20 14.03
N GLU A 2 -3.94 16.34 14.46
CA GLU A 2 -3.03 17.17 13.65
C GLU A 2 -1.76 16.42 13.25
N GLU A 3 -1.10 15.74 14.17
CA GLU A 3 0.10 14.94 13.87
C GLU A 3 -0.15 13.85 12.83
N PHE A 4 -1.33 13.18 12.90
CA PHE A 4 -1.70 12.17 11.89
C PHE A 4 -1.89 12.80 10.51
N ILE A 5 -2.54 13.96 10.43
CA ILE A 5 -2.74 14.67 9.16
C ILE A 5 -1.39 15.11 8.57
N ILE A 6 -0.51 15.65 9.40
CA ILE A 6 0.84 16.06 8.99
C ILE A 6 1.62 14.85 8.47
N TYR A 7 1.57 13.74 9.19
CA TYR A 7 2.22 12.50 8.78
C TYR A 7 1.66 11.98 7.44
N ALA A 8 0.33 11.98 7.29
CA ALA A 8 -0.33 11.56 6.06
C ALA A 8 0.08 12.44 4.86
N LEU A 9 0.14 13.76 5.04
CA LEU A 9 0.61 14.69 4.01
C LEU A 9 2.06 14.44 3.63
N LYS A 10 2.95 14.20 4.60
CA LYS A 10 4.36 13.86 4.34
C LYS A 10 4.47 12.58 3.49
N ILE A 11 3.67 11.55 3.78
CA ILE A 11 3.65 10.31 2.99
C ILE A 11 3.17 10.57 1.56
N ILE A 12 2.11 11.38 1.38
CA ILE A 12 1.60 11.71 0.03
C ILE A 12 2.68 12.43 -0.77
N ILE A 13 3.34 13.41 -0.18
CA ILE A 13 4.41 14.18 -0.84
C ILE A 13 5.59 13.25 -1.17
N ALA A 14 6.09 12.48 -0.21
CA ALA A 14 7.21 11.58 -0.41
C ALA A 14 6.92 10.54 -1.50
N SER A 15 5.76 9.87 -1.43
CA SER A 15 5.35 8.91 -2.45
C SER A 15 5.15 9.56 -3.82
N GLY A 16 4.63 10.79 -3.87
CA GLY A 16 4.49 11.57 -5.10
C GLY A 16 5.83 11.89 -5.75
N ILE A 17 6.83 12.31 -4.96
CA ILE A 17 8.19 12.59 -5.45
C ILE A 17 8.80 11.32 -6.05
N PHE A 18 8.73 10.18 -5.36
CA PHE A 18 9.23 8.92 -5.91
C PHE A 18 8.48 8.48 -7.17
N ALA A 19 7.16 8.70 -7.25
CA ALA A 19 6.39 8.40 -8.44
C ALA A 19 6.81 9.27 -9.64
N ILE A 20 7.10 10.55 -9.41
CA ILE A 20 7.62 11.46 -10.43
C ILE A 20 8.99 10.99 -10.90
N VAL A 21 9.91 10.67 -9.99
CA VAL A 21 11.23 10.12 -10.33
C VAL A 21 11.09 8.85 -11.16
N TYR A 22 10.23 7.91 -10.75
CA TYR A 22 9.95 6.71 -11.54
C TYR A 22 9.50 7.05 -12.96
N ARG A 23 8.53 7.97 -13.09
CA ARG A 23 7.92 8.33 -14.37
C ARG A 23 8.91 8.97 -15.35
N PHE A 24 9.85 9.78 -14.86
CA PHE A 24 10.77 10.54 -15.71
C PHE A 24 12.13 9.86 -15.92
N PHE A 25 12.62 9.09 -14.95
CA PHE A 25 13.97 8.54 -14.99
C PHE A 25 14.03 7.04 -15.25
N LEU A 26 12.94 6.29 -15.05
CA LEU A 26 12.92 4.85 -15.25
C LEU A 26 12.13 4.35 -16.48
N PRO A 27 11.49 5.16 -17.35
CA PRO A 27 10.89 4.64 -18.56
C PRO A 27 11.97 4.28 -19.58
N GLY A 28 11.72 3.25 -20.41
CA GLY A 28 12.60 2.87 -21.52
C GLY A 28 13.37 1.57 -21.25
N GLU A 29 14.63 1.53 -21.64
CA GLU A 29 15.49 0.33 -21.70
C GLU A 29 15.95 -0.24 -20.32
N ILE A 30 15.44 0.30 -19.21
CA ILE A 30 15.82 -0.15 -17.89
C ILE A 30 15.18 -1.51 -17.58
N ASN A 31 16.00 -2.45 -17.10
CA ASN A 31 15.60 -3.78 -16.69
C ASN A 31 14.37 -3.75 -15.74
N PHE A 32 13.35 -4.56 -16.04
CA PHE A 32 12.12 -4.64 -15.26
C PHE A 32 12.35 -5.06 -13.81
N SER A 33 13.38 -5.85 -13.52
CA SER A 33 13.78 -6.19 -12.15
C SER A 33 14.19 -4.96 -11.35
N LEU A 34 14.91 -4.00 -11.95
CA LEU A 34 15.25 -2.73 -11.30
C LEU A 34 14.01 -1.87 -11.04
N ARG A 35 13.06 -1.84 -11.98
CA ARG A 35 11.78 -1.13 -11.80
C ARG A 35 11.00 -1.71 -10.63
N ARG A 36 10.93 -3.03 -10.51
CA ARG A 36 10.30 -3.73 -9.39
C ARG A 36 10.92 -3.33 -8.05
N ILE A 37 12.27 -3.41 -7.96
CA ILE A 37 13.00 -3.04 -6.74
C ILE A 37 12.75 -1.56 -6.39
N TYR A 38 12.79 -0.68 -7.39
CA TYR A 38 12.52 0.74 -7.18
C TYR A 38 11.11 0.98 -6.64
N LEU A 39 10.08 0.39 -7.26
CA LEU A 39 8.68 0.55 -6.82
C LEU A 39 8.49 0.06 -5.39
N MET A 40 8.99 -1.13 -5.05
CA MET A 40 8.86 -1.67 -3.70
C MET A 40 9.63 -0.84 -2.67
N SER A 41 10.88 -0.46 -2.96
CA SER A 41 11.68 0.37 -2.06
C SER A 41 11.09 1.77 -1.88
N SER A 42 10.56 2.41 -2.93
CA SER A 42 9.96 3.73 -2.84
C SER A 42 8.67 3.74 -2.00
N VAL A 43 7.86 2.69 -2.07
CA VAL A 43 6.70 2.52 -1.18
C VAL A 43 7.14 2.46 0.28
N LEU A 44 8.13 1.62 0.61
CA LEU A 44 8.64 1.51 1.97
C LEU A 44 9.28 2.82 2.43
N LEU A 45 10.15 3.43 1.63
CA LEU A 45 10.82 4.69 1.97
C LEU A 45 9.82 5.82 2.19
N SER A 46 8.75 5.91 1.39
CA SER A 46 7.73 6.95 1.57
C SER A 46 7.00 6.85 2.92
N ILE A 47 6.92 5.65 3.50
CA ILE A 47 6.33 5.42 4.82
C ILE A 47 7.34 5.74 5.92
N PHE A 48 8.62 5.37 5.75
CA PHE A 48 9.63 5.51 6.80
C PHE A 48 10.26 6.91 6.86
N ILE A 49 10.45 7.60 5.73
CA ILE A 49 11.07 8.94 5.69
C ILE A 49 10.37 9.94 6.64
N PRO A 50 9.02 10.00 6.74
CA PRO A 50 8.36 10.94 7.64
C PRO A 50 8.63 10.72 9.13
N PHE A 51 9.11 9.52 9.53
CA PHE A 51 9.55 9.26 10.92
C PHE A 51 10.92 9.88 11.24
N ILE A 52 11.71 10.19 10.21
CA ILE A 52 12.99 10.85 10.40
C ILE A 52 12.69 12.33 10.60
N SER A 53 12.77 12.82 11.84
CA SER A 53 12.74 14.24 12.15
C SER A 53 14.05 14.88 11.68
N LEU A 54 14.07 15.39 10.45
CA LEU A 54 15.15 16.25 9.99
C LEU A 54 14.99 17.60 10.73
N ASP A 55 15.87 17.82 11.70
CA ASP A 55 15.94 19.11 12.38
C ASP A 55 16.56 20.13 11.39
N LEU A 56 15.69 20.80 10.62
CA LEU A 56 16.12 21.82 9.64
C LEU A 56 16.75 23.05 10.31
N SER A 57 16.75 23.12 11.64
CA SER A 57 17.39 24.21 12.37
C SER A 57 18.89 24.30 12.09
N LEU A 58 19.51 23.16 11.73
CA LEU A 58 20.92 23.11 11.34
C LEU A 58 21.22 23.75 9.97
N LEU A 59 20.20 23.90 9.11
CA LEU A 59 20.35 24.48 7.76
C LEU A 59 19.86 25.91 7.65
N MET A 60 19.12 26.40 8.65
CA MET A 60 18.72 27.81 8.73
C MET A 60 19.67 28.56 9.66
N PRO A 61 20.31 29.64 9.17
CA PRO A 61 21.07 30.50 10.07
C PRO A 61 20.13 30.98 11.16
N ALA A 62 20.55 30.86 12.41
CA ALA A 62 19.78 31.30 13.56
C ALA A 62 19.30 32.74 13.33
N GLN A 63 18.06 32.91 12.90
CA GLN A 63 17.44 34.20 12.86
C GLN A 63 17.19 34.59 14.32
N ASN A 64 18.09 35.41 14.85
CA ASN A 64 17.96 36.04 16.17
C ASN A 64 16.70 36.94 16.14
N ASN A 65 15.52 36.29 16.20
CA ASN A 65 14.30 37.00 16.48
C ASN A 65 14.29 37.34 17.99
N GLN A 66 15.05 38.31 18.39
CA GLN A 66 14.83 39.03 19.63
C GLN A 66 13.54 39.90 19.51
N PHE A 67 12.43 39.27 19.11
CA PHE A 67 11.12 39.76 19.46
C PHE A 67 10.76 39.08 20.79
N GLN A 68 11.37 39.57 21.87
CA GLN A 68 10.76 39.50 23.19
C GLN A 68 9.48 40.33 23.14
N GLY A 69 8.43 39.78 22.54
CA GLY A 69 7.09 40.30 22.69
C GLY A 69 6.80 40.36 24.18
N LEU A 70 6.45 41.56 24.66
CA LEU A 70 5.83 41.72 25.95
C LEU A 70 4.72 40.69 26.11
N MET A 71 5.02 39.61 26.87
CA MET A 71 4.01 38.70 27.36
C MET A 71 3.20 39.52 28.35
N LEU A 72 2.05 40.03 27.89
CA LEU A 72 1.03 40.53 28.80
C LEU A 72 0.57 39.30 29.59
N ASP A 73 0.77 39.34 30.91
CA ASP A 73 0.26 38.31 31.80
C ASP A 73 -1.23 38.12 31.53
N GLU A 74 -1.59 36.89 31.19
CA GLU A 74 -2.97 36.48 30.96
C GLU A 74 -3.76 36.72 32.24
N ILE A 75 -4.57 37.79 32.26
CA ILE A 75 -5.46 38.11 33.40
C ILE A 75 -6.55 37.02 33.40
N THR A 76 -6.35 35.96 34.15
CA THR A 76 -7.38 34.96 34.42
C THR A 76 -8.45 35.59 35.30
N ILE A 77 -9.53 36.05 34.68
CA ILE A 77 -10.75 36.48 35.40
C ILE A 77 -11.45 35.20 35.89
N TYR A 78 -11.28 34.88 37.17
CA TYR A 78 -12.08 33.85 37.82
C TYR A 78 -13.53 34.38 37.93
N SER A 79 -14.37 34.02 36.97
CA SER A 79 -15.83 34.18 37.07
C SER A 79 -16.36 32.98 37.88
N ASN A 80 -16.39 33.15 39.19
CA ASN A 80 -17.14 32.24 40.05
C ASN A 80 -18.64 32.48 39.79
N GLY A 81 -19.26 31.62 39.00
CA GLY A 81 -20.71 31.63 38.93
C GLY A 81 -21.41 31.17 37.67
N PHE A 82 -20.71 30.68 36.68
CA PHE A 82 -21.43 30.01 35.57
C PHE A 82 -21.49 28.50 35.85
N ARG A 83 -22.71 27.98 36.06
CA ARG A 83 -23.03 26.57 35.99
C ARG A 83 -22.37 26.03 34.72
N GLU A 84 -21.50 25.01 34.88
CA GLU A 84 -21.15 24.14 33.77
C GLU A 84 -22.48 23.64 33.16
N ILE A 85 -22.90 24.26 32.07
CA ILE A 85 -23.83 23.61 31.17
C ILE A 85 -23.03 22.38 30.73
N ARG A 86 -23.41 21.20 31.23
CA ARG A 86 -22.94 19.95 30.68
C ARG A 86 -23.21 20.04 29.19
N GLU A 87 -22.16 20.36 28.44
CA GLU A 87 -22.19 20.17 27.01
C GLU A 87 -22.57 18.71 26.81
N ALA A 88 -23.79 18.52 26.31
CA ALA A 88 -24.21 17.21 25.87
C ALA A 88 -23.05 16.69 25.03
N SER A 89 -22.49 15.56 25.38
CA SER A 89 -21.29 14.98 24.83
C SER A 89 -21.49 14.65 23.34
N SER A 90 -21.49 15.70 22.53
CA SER A 90 -21.36 15.55 21.08
C SER A 90 -19.98 14.98 20.86
N LEU A 91 -19.91 13.79 20.30
CA LEU A 91 -18.64 13.17 19.94
C LEU A 91 -17.85 14.21 19.14
N PRO A 92 -16.63 14.57 19.56
CA PRO A 92 -15.86 15.59 18.86
C PRO A 92 -15.66 15.11 17.41
N LEU A 93 -15.82 16.01 16.44
CA LEU A 93 -15.67 15.71 15.01
C LEU A 93 -14.40 14.88 14.72
N SER A 94 -13.33 15.14 15.46
CA SER A 94 -12.09 14.37 15.37
C SER A 94 -12.24 12.87 15.69
N SER A 95 -13.09 12.53 16.65
CA SER A 95 -13.38 11.14 16.98
C SER A 95 -14.20 10.46 15.88
N ILE A 96 -15.18 11.16 15.33
CA ILE A 96 -16.00 10.66 14.21
C ILE A 96 -15.11 10.36 13.00
N LEU A 97 -14.24 11.28 12.63
CA LEU A 97 -13.30 11.08 11.51
C LEU A 97 -12.34 9.93 11.75
N LYS A 98 -11.84 9.76 12.98
CA LYS A 98 -10.98 8.62 13.35
C LYS A 98 -11.70 7.29 13.19
N TYR A 99 -12.92 7.17 13.71
CA TYR A 99 -13.69 5.93 13.60
C TYR A 99 -14.09 5.64 12.14
N LEU A 100 -14.42 6.66 11.36
CA LEU A 100 -14.70 6.52 9.93
C LEU A 100 -13.46 6.01 9.18
N TYR A 101 -12.29 6.56 9.43
CA TYR A 101 -11.02 6.08 8.85
C TYR A 101 -10.77 4.60 9.17
N LEU A 102 -10.90 4.23 10.45
CA LEU A 102 -10.70 2.84 10.89
C LEU A 102 -11.73 1.89 10.28
N LEU A 103 -12.98 2.32 10.15
CA LEU A 103 -14.04 1.53 9.53
C LEU A 103 -13.73 1.25 8.06
N ILE A 104 -13.35 2.28 7.28
CA ILE A 104 -13.02 2.12 5.86
C ILE A 104 -11.80 1.19 5.72
N MET A 105 -10.74 1.41 6.49
CA MET A 105 -9.55 0.55 6.51
C MET A 105 -9.92 -0.90 6.81
N PHE A 106 -10.75 -1.13 7.84
CA PHE A 106 -11.21 -2.47 8.23
C PHE A 106 -12.01 -3.16 7.11
N LEU A 107 -12.94 -2.45 6.47
CA LEU A 107 -13.73 -2.98 5.36
C LEU A 107 -12.86 -3.36 4.15
N LEU A 108 -11.84 -2.56 3.84
CA LEU A 108 -10.88 -2.85 2.77
C LEU A 108 -10.02 -4.08 3.10
N LEU A 109 -9.52 -4.21 4.33
CA LEU A 109 -8.78 -5.39 4.78
C LEU A 109 -9.67 -6.63 4.78
N LEU A 110 -10.92 -6.52 5.23
CA LEU A 110 -11.88 -7.61 5.19
C LEU A 110 -12.16 -8.08 3.75
N ARG A 111 -12.25 -7.15 2.80
CA ARG A 111 -12.37 -7.46 1.37
C ARG A 111 -11.18 -8.31 0.88
N ILE A 112 -9.94 -7.93 1.22
CA ILE A 112 -8.73 -8.71 0.84
C ILE A 112 -8.79 -10.10 1.47
N ALA A 113 -9.07 -10.18 2.77
CA ALA A 113 -9.19 -11.46 3.47
C ALA A 113 -10.24 -12.38 2.82
N PHE A 114 -11.40 -11.81 2.43
CA PHE A 114 -12.45 -12.54 1.75
C PHE A 114 -12.00 -13.09 0.39
N GLN A 115 -11.30 -12.28 -0.43
CA GLN A 115 -10.73 -12.72 -1.71
C GLN A 115 -9.74 -13.87 -1.51
N PHE A 116 -8.89 -13.76 -0.50
CA PHE A 116 -7.94 -14.80 -0.13
C PHE A 116 -8.63 -16.11 0.27
N ILE A 117 -9.64 -16.03 1.15
CA ILE A 117 -10.43 -17.18 1.58
C ILE A 117 -11.12 -17.86 0.39
N GLN A 118 -11.65 -17.08 -0.55
CA GLN A 118 -12.29 -17.63 -1.76
C GLN A 118 -11.31 -18.45 -2.61
N ILE A 119 -10.05 -18.00 -2.76
CA ILE A 119 -9.00 -18.76 -3.48
C ILE A 119 -8.74 -20.08 -2.77
N LEU A 120 -8.56 -20.04 -1.44
CA LEU A 120 -8.32 -21.27 -0.66
C LEU A 120 -9.49 -22.26 -0.71
N LEU A 121 -10.72 -21.76 -0.64
CA LEU A 121 -11.92 -22.62 -0.72
C LEU A 121 -12.07 -23.25 -2.12
N LYS A 122 -11.71 -22.54 -3.18
CA LYS A 122 -11.68 -23.10 -4.55
C LYS A 122 -10.60 -24.17 -4.66
N ALA A 123 -9.40 -23.91 -4.13
CA ALA A 123 -8.29 -24.85 -4.13
C ALA A 123 -8.65 -26.18 -3.42
N ARG A 124 -9.38 -26.11 -2.28
CA ARG A 124 -9.79 -27.30 -1.53
C ARG A 124 -10.73 -28.25 -2.28
N LYS A 125 -11.46 -27.76 -3.29
CA LYS A 125 -12.42 -28.53 -4.09
C LYS A 125 -11.78 -29.28 -5.26
N ILE A 126 -10.50 -29.03 -5.54
CA ILE A 126 -9.79 -29.53 -6.71
C ILE A 126 -8.63 -30.38 -6.24
N GLN A 127 -8.43 -31.54 -6.84
CA GLN A 127 -7.28 -32.39 -6.54
C GLN A 127 -5.99 -31.71 -7.03
N PRO A 128 -5.01 -31.46 -6.15
CA PRO A 128 -3.76 -30.86 -6.53
C PRO A 128 -2.80 -31.82 -7.22
N GLU A 129 -2.17 -31.40 -8.28
CA GLU A 129 -1.02 -32.07 -8.89
C GLU A 129 0.26 -31.44 -8.28
N LYS A 130 0.93 -32.18 -7.40
CA LYS A 130 2.21 -31.71 -6.83
C LYS A 130 3.31 -31.87 -7.88
N LYS A 131 3.99 -30.78 -8.15
CA LYS A 131 5.16 -30.67 -9.03
C LYS A 131 6.34 -30.11 -8.23
N GLU A 132 7.53 -30.23 -8.76
CA GLU A 132 8.72 -29.68 -8.14
C GLU A 132 8.66 -28.14 -8.13
N GLY A 133 8.60 -27.55 -6.94
CA GLY A 133 8.54 -26.10 -6.71
C GLY A 133 7.15 -25.46 -6.75
N TYR A 134 6.08 -26.15 -7.19
CA TYR A 134 4.72 -25.58 -7.23
C TYR A 134 3.64 -26.68 -7.15
N VAL A 135 2.42 -26.24 -6.87
CA VAL A 135 1.23 -27.11 -6.85
C VAL A 135 0.26 -26.62 -7.93
N LEU A 136 -0.05 -27.50 -8.87
CA LEU A 136 -0.93 -27.21 -9.99
C LEU A 136 -2.38 -27.61 -9.67
N TYR A 137 -3.31 -26.71 -9.91
CA TYR A 137 -4.74 -26.90 -9.82
C TYR A 137 -5.40 -26.73 -11.20
N ARG A 138 -6.05 -27.78 -11.71
CA ARG A 138 -6.78 -27.73 -12.99
C ARG A 138 -8.21 -27.26 -12.77
N LEU A 139 -8.52 -26.06 -13.26
CA LEU A 139 -9.85 -25.48 -13.14
C LEU A 139 -10.80 -26.04 -14.22
N PRO A 140 -12.11 -26.20 -13.92
CA PRO A 140 -13.08 -26.65 -14.91
C PRO A 140 -13.45 -25.60 -15.96
N PHE A 141 -13.03 -24.36 -15.78
CA PHE A 141 -13.32 -23.21 -16.66
C PHE A 141 -12.26 -23.08 -17.75
N LYS A 142 -12.63 -22.48 -18.92
CA LYS A 142 -11.68 -22.19 -20.01
C LYS A 142 -11.01 -20.82 -19.81
N ASN A 143 -9.79 -20.68 -20.35
CA ASN A 143 -9.07 -19.41 -20.48
C ASN A 143 -8.89 -18.62 -19.16
N VAL A 144 -8.64 -19.33 -18.07
CA VAL A 144 -8.30 -18.72 -16.78
C VAL A 144 -6.98 -19.30 -16.30
N SER A 145 -5.97 -18.47 -16.17
CA SER A 145 -4.72 -18.81 -15.50
C SER A 145 -4.36 -17.74 -14.49
N PHE A 146 -3.84 -18.15 -13.37
CA PHE A 146 -3.24 -17.25 -12.39
C PHE A 146 -2.41 -18.05 -11.40
N SER A 147 -1.42 -17.41 -10.82
CA SER A 147 -0.61 -17.96 -9.74
C SER A 147 -0.86 -17.23 -8.43
N PHE A 148 -0.71 -17.95 -7.32
CA PHE A 148 -0.80 -17.39 -6.00
C PHE A 148 0.17 -18.11 -5.05
N PHE A 149 1.20 -17.42 -4.58
CA PHE A 149 2.36 -18.02 -3.92
C PHE A 149 2.94 -19.16 -4.76
N ASN A 150 2.93 -20.40 -4.22
CA ASN A 150 3.38 -21.61 -4.91
C ASN A 150 2.24 -22.41 -5.59
N PHE A 151 1.03 -21.84 -5.63
CA PHE A 151 -0.12 -22.45 -6.31
C PHE A 151 -0.30 -21.85 -7.69
N ILE A 152 -0.40 -22.72 -8.71
CA ILE A 152 -0.73 -22.35 -10.08
C ILE A 152 -2.11 -22.91 -10.41
N PHE A 153 -3.01 -22.04 -10.86
CA PHE A 153 -4.35 -22.39 -11.28
C PHE A 153 -4.46 -22.23 -12.79
N ILE A 154 -4.77 -23.34 -13.51
CA ILE A 154 -4.91 -23.32 -14.97
C ILE A 154 -6.26 -23.89 -15.35
N GLY A 155 -6.98 -23.15 -16.19
CA GLY A 155 -8.22 -23.60 -16.80
C GLY A 155 -7.98 -24.61 -17.93
N LYS A 156 -9.07 -25.06 -18.53
CA LYS A 156 -8.99 -25.93 -19.71
C LYS A 156 -8.38 -25.15 -20.87
N THR A 157 -7.26 -25.66 -21.39
CA THR A 157 -6.51 -25.09 -22.51
C THR A 157 -5.94 -26.23 -23.36
N ASP A 158 -5.52 -25.94 -24.57
CA ASP A 158 -4.88 -26.89 -25.46
C ASP A 158 -3.44 -27.19 -25.00
N GLU A 159 -2.90 -28.38 -25.34
CA GLU A 159 -1.57 -28.76 -24.85
C GLU A 159 -0.43 -27.87 -25.31
N GLU A 160 -0.54 -27.26 -26.50
CA GLU A 160 0.46 -26.33 -27.03
C GLU A 160 0.55 -25.06 -26.20
N ASP A 161 -0.60 -24.52 -25.77
CA ASP A 161 -0.67 -23.29 -24.96
C ASP A 161 -0.36 -23.58 -23.48
N LEU A 162 -0.61 -24.81 -23.01
CA LEU A 162 -0.38 -25.19 -21.62
C LEU A 162 1.07 -24.94 -21.17
N ASN A 163 2.04 -25.32 -22.00
CA ASN A 163 3.45 -25.17 -21.67
C ASN A 163 3.87 -23.70 -21.58
N LYS A 164 3.36 -22.84 -22.47
CA LYS A 164 3.62 -21.40 -22.45
C LYS A 164 3.01 -20.74 -21.19
N ILE A 165 1.75 -21.06 -20.91
CA ILE A 165 1.06 -20.56 -19.72
C ILE A 165 1.78 -21.02 -18.44
N LEU A 166 2.19 -22.30 -18.38
CA LEU A 166 2.95 -22.81 -17.25
C LEU A 166 4.29 -22.10 -17.06
N ALA A 167 5.02 -21.82 -18.14
CA ALA A 167 6.27 -21.08 -18.07
C ALA A 167 6.04 -19.68 -17.48
N HIS A 168 5.07 -18.96 -18.00
CA HIS A 168 4.67 -17.62 -17.51
C HIS A 168 4.29 -17.65 -16.02
N GLU A 169 3.39 -18.54 -15.60
CA GLU A 169 2.95 -18.63 -14.19
C GLU A 169 4.07 -19.09 -13.25
N LYS A 170 5.03 -19.90 -13.72
CA LYS A 170 6.20 -20.27 -12.93
C LYS A 170 7.09 -19.08 -12.60
N VAL A 171 7.21 -18.09 -13.48
CA VAL A 171 7.96 -16.86 -13.19
C VAL A 171 7.32 -16.14 -12.01
N HIS A 172 5.99 -15.99 -12.00
CA HIS A 172 5.28 -15.36 -10.88
C HIS A 172 5.51 -16.10 -9.56
N VAL A 173 5.54 -17.44 -9.59
CA VAL A 173 5.81 -18.27 -8.40
C VAL A 173 7.26 -18.10 -7.95
N ASN A 174 8.22 -18.28 -8.86
CA ASN A 174 9.66 -18.25 -8.54
C ASN A 174 10.12 -16.88 -8.05
N GLN A 175 9.56 -15.81 -8.61
CA GLN A 175 9.89 -14.45 -8.24
C GLN A 175 9.02 -13.89 -7.08
N LEU A 176 8.12 -14.69 -6.51
CA LEU A 176 7.25 -14.32 -5.39
C LEU A 176 6.40 -13.06 -5.66
N HIS A 177 5.93 -12.88 -6.91
CA HIS A 177 5.14 -11.71 -7.29
C HIS A 177 3.87 -11.54 -6.44
N SER A 178 3.29 -12.66 -5.96
CA SER A 178 2.14 -12.61 -5.03
C SER A 178 2.45 -11.92 -3.72
N LEU A 179 3.69 -12.03 -3.22
CA LEU A 179 4.11 -11.36 -1.98
C LEU A 179 4.15 -9.84 -2.16
N ASP A 180 4.73 -9.37 -3.27
CA ASP A 180 4.80 -7.94 -3.58
C ASP A 180 3.40 -7.32 -3.67
N ILE A 181 2.50 -8.01 -4.41
CA ILE A 181 1.11 -7.56 -4.55
C ILE A 181 0.39 -7.55 -3.20
N MET A 182 0.62 -8.55 -2.36
CA MET A 182 0.00 -8.58 -1.03
C MET A 182 0.48 -7.42 -0.15
N ILE A 183 1.78 -7.12 -0.17
CA ILE A 183 2.35 -5.99 0.58
C ILE A 183 1.73 -4.67 0.12
N ILE A 184 1.72 -4.40 -1.18
CA ILE A 184 1.17 -3.13 -1.70
C ILE A 184 -0.35 -3.03 -1.49
N GLU A 185 -1.10 -4.13 -1.54
CA GLU A 185 -2.54 -4.15 -1.24
C GLU A 185 -2.80 -3.79 0.22
N ILE A 186 -2.06 -4.36 1.18
CA ILE A 186 -2.18 -4.04 2.61
C ILE A 186 -1.84 -2.56 2.85
N ILE A 187 -0.73 -2.08 2.29
CA ILE A 187 -0.32 -0.68 2.40
C ILE A 187 -1.40 0.25 1.81
N SER A 188 -1.96 -0.12 0.65
CA SER A 188 -3.04 0.64 0.01
C SER A 188 -4.33 0.65 0.83
N CYS A 189 -4.59 -0.34 1.66
CA CYS A 189 -5.73 -0.33 2.60
C CYS A 189 -5.48 0.56 3.81
N ILE A 190 -4.25 0.56 4.34
CA ILE A 190 -3.87 1.43 5.45
C ILE A 190 -3.90 2.90 5.01
N PHE A 191 -3.29 3.21 3.87
CA PHE A 191 -3.22 4.54 3.29
C PHE A 191 -4.19 4.71 2.11
N TRP A 192 -5.43 4.25 2.29
CA TRP A 192 -6.45 4.22 1.25
C TRP A 192 -6.75 5.59 0.62
N PHE A 193 -6.52 6.66 1.35
CA PHE A 193 -6.66 8.04 0.90
C PHE A 193 -5.51 8.52 0.00
N ASN A 194 -4.41 7.76 -0.11
CA ASN A 194 -3.26 8.13 -0.94
C ASN A 194 -3.42 7.53 -2.36
N PRO A 195 -3.71 8.35 -3.39
CA PRO A 195 -3.90 7.86 -4.76
C PRO A 195 -2.61 7.30 -5.38
N VAL A 196 -1.44 7.71 -4.87
CA VAL A 196 -0.15 7.29 -5.40
C VAL A 196 0.07 5.79 -5.16
N PHE A 197 -0.35 5.24 -4.01
CA PHE A 197 -0.23 3.81 -3.75
C PHE A 197 -1.12 2.96 -4.67
N TRP A 198 -2.28 3.47 -5.08
CA TRP A 198 -3.12 2.81 -6.08
C TRP A 198 -2.44 2.77 -7.45
N TRP A 199 -1.73 3.85 -7.81
CA TRP A 199 -0.92 3.90 -9.03
C TRP A 199 0.27 2.94 -8.94
N TYR A 200 1.02 2.91 -7.82
CA TYR A 200 2.11 1.96 -7.59
C TYR A 200 1.65 0.50 -7.75
N ARG A 201 0.49 0.16 -7.18
CA ARG A 201 -0.11 -1.16 -7.33
C ARG A 201 -0.33 -1.55 -8.78
N LYS A 202 -0.87 -0.63 -9.58
CA LYS A 202 -1.11 -0.86 -11.01
C LYS A 202 0.22 -1.04 -11.75
N GLU A 203 1.18 -0.16 -11.50
CA GLU A 203 2.48 -0.20 -12.17
C GLU A 203 3.28 -1.45 -11.82
N LEU A 204 3.25 -1.86 -10.56
CA LEU A 204 3.89 -3.09 -10.10
C LEU A 204 3.32 -4.33 -10.81
N LYS A 205 2.00 -4.39 -11.00
CA LYS A 205 1.37 -5.47 -11.79
C LYS A 205 1.88 -5.48 -13.21
N ASN A 206 1.95 -4.31 -13.87
CA ASN A 206 2.49 -4.22 -15.22
C ASN A 206 3.94 -4.74 -15.30
N VAL A 207 4.78 -4.35 -14.34
CA VAL A 207 6.18 -4.81 -14.26
C VAL A 207 6.25 -6.33 -14.07
N HIS A 208 5.37 -6.91 -13.26
CA HIS A 208 5.31 -8.37 -13.07
C HIS A 208 4.92 -9.12 -14.33
N GLU A 209 3.96 -8.59 -15.12
CA GLU A 209 3.57 -9.17 -16.40
C GLU A 209 4.75 -9.14 -17.40
N TYR A 210 5.45 -8.00 -17.51
CA TYR A 210 6.65 -7.93 -18.36
C TYR A 210 7.75 -8.91 -17.95
N LEU A 211 7.99 -9.07 -16.64
CA LEU A 211 8.95 -10.05 -16.14
C LEU A 211 8.53 -11.50 -16.42
N ALA A 212 7.24 -11.78 -16.40
CA ALA A 212 6.72 -13.10 -16.71
C ALA A 212 6.76 -13.41 -18.20
N ASP A 213 6.63 -12.40 -19.06
CA ASP A 213 6.71 -12.54 -20.52
C ASP A 213 8.15 -12.67 -21.03
N GLU A 214 9.15 -12.14 -20.28
CA GLU A 214 10.58 -12.28 -20.60
C GLU A 214 11.18 -13.61 -20.17
N GLY A 215 10.57 -14.33 -19.21
CA GLY A 215 11.09 -15.57 -18.61
C GLY A 215 10.52 -16.82 -19.21
#